data_66837dd4fdbc08168ed3b9100d2634aa
#
_entry.id   66837dd4fdbc08168ed3b9100d2634aa
#
_cell.length_a   1.000
_cell.length_b   1.000
_cell.length_c   1.000
_cell.angle_alpha   90.00
_cell.angle_beta   90.00
_cell.angle_gamma   90.00
#
_symmetry.space_group_name_H-M   'P 1'
#
loop_
_entity.id
_entity.type
_entity.pdbx_description
1 polymer ?
#
loop_
_entity_poly.entity_id
_entity_poly.type
_entity_poly.pdbx_seq_one_letter_code
_entity_poly.pdbx_strand_id
1 'polypeptide(L)'
;MLGVQREERLLLRRRRRLGPALPVVAAGEEQHGRQERAGTPVDSAAMNVLVTGASGFVGRALVDELRHGDGAYEVHPLERSDGDLAEEGVADAAIAEARPDVVVHAAARIGVVRCDEEPEQTLRSNVLATTLVARAASAHGARLAYLSTADVYGDGDVDEKTPVAPASLYALSKWWGEQVARLYAPKGLTVFRLVNPYGPGVDPGQGKGAIPTMLQQAERREPIPAFRGEARSWTWIGDTVRGIGLVLERGEEGVFNVGSGDEPVALTAAARLACELAGAPDELVREVDAPPGRVTPRVSVERLRALGWRADVGLEEGMRRLLESLRTAVTAA
;
A
#
# COMPACT_ATOMS: atom_id res chain seq x y z
N MET A 1 -16.80 45.82 19.85
CA MET A 1 -17.38 45.70 18.50
C MET A 1 -16.40 45.74 17.34
N LEU A 2 -15.17 46.18 17.47
CA LEU A 2 -14.18 46.28 16.39
C LEU A 2 -13.41 44.97 16.08
N GLY A 3 -13.42 43.98 16.97
CA GLY A 3 -12.72 42.69 16.77
C GLY A 3 -13.48 41.70 15.85
N VAL A 4 -14.77 41.64 15.98
CA VAL A 4 -15.62 40.66 15.22
C VAL A 4 -15.67 40.98 13.73
N GLN A 5 -15.68 42.25 13.36
CA GLN A 5 -15.67 42.68 11.97
C GLN A 5 -14.33 42.41 11.23
N ARG A 6 -13.24 42.24 11.96
CA ARG A 6 -11.92 41.97 11.40
C ARG A 6 -11.76 40.48 11.07
N GLU A 7 -12.32 39.60 11.90
CA GLU A 7 -12.34 38.15 11.66
C GLU A 7 -13.27 37.76 10.51
N GLU A 8 -14.46 38.36 10.42
CA GLU A 8 -15.35 38.12 9.27
C GLU A 8 -14.73 38.53 7.93
N ARG A 9 -14.00 39.65 7.89
CA ARG A 9 -13.29 40.06 6.66
C ARG A 9 -12.15 39.13 6.29
N LEU A 10 -11.47 38.49 7.27
CA LEU A 10 -10.42 37.50 7.03
C LEU A 10 -11.05 36.17 6.51
N LEU A 11 -12.18 35.75 7.03
CA LEU A 11 -12.90 34.56 6.58
C LEU A 11 -13.48 34.75 5.17
N LEU A 12 -14.00 35.92 4.84
CA LEU A 12 -14.48 36.23 3.50
C LEU A 12 -13.35 36.37 2.45
N ARG A 13 -12.16 36.80 2.85
CA ARG A 13 -10.99 36.80 1.95
C ARG A 13 -10.42 35.40 1.74
N ARG A 14 -10.49 34.49 2.71
CA ARG A 14 -10.12 33.07 2.55
C ARG A 14 -11.12 32.30 1.67
N ARG A 15 -12.43 32.60 1.76
CA ARG A 15 -13.45 31.99 0.87
C ARG A 15 -13.30 32.37 -0.59
N ARG A 16 -12.71 33.51 -0.93
CA ARG A 16 -12.47 33.90 -2.34
C ARG A 16 -11.22 33.26 -2.97
N ARG A 17 -10.37 32.60 -2.16
CA ARG A 17 -9.22 31.80 -2.65
C ARG A 17 -9.52 30.31 -2.76
N LEU A 18 -10.58 29.83 -2.11
CA LEU A 18 -11.13 28.50 -2.28
C LEU A 18 -12.30 28.69 -3.26
N GLY A 19 -12.19 28.16 -4.46
CA GLY A 19 -13.28 28.12 -5.43
C GLY A 19 -14.59 27.59 -4.83
N PRO A 20 -15.72 27.62 -5.54
CA PRO A 20 -17.01 27.27 -5.00
C PRO A 20 -17.00 25.86 -4.40
N ALA A 21 -17.63 25.70 -3.24
CA ALA A 21 -17.78 24.41 -2.58
C ALA A 21 -18.35 23.39 -3.56
N LEU A 22 -17.64 22.29 -3.75
CA LEU A 22 -18.08 21.20 -4.59
C LEU A 22 -19.33 20.55 -3.97
N PRO A 23 -20.35 20.20 -4.77
CA PRO A 23 -21.51 19.47 -4.28
C PRO A 23 -21.07 18.06 -3.82
N VAL A 24 -21.69 17.58 -2.76
CA VAL A 24 -21.61 16.17 -2.34
C VAL A 24 -22.18 15.34 -3.49
N VAL A 25 -21.31 14.65 -4.22
CA VAL A 25 -21.72 13.78 -5.33
C VAL A 25 -22.26 12.49 -4.71
N ALA A 26 -23.57 12.31 -4.81
CA ALA A 26 -24.20 11.00 -4.66
C ALA A 26 -23.68 10.09 -5.79
N ALA A 27 -23.39 8.83 -5.47
CA ALA A 27 -22.93 7.82 -6.42
C ALA A 27 -23.97 7.66 -7.55
N GLY A 28 -23.67 8.21 -8.71
CA GLY A 28 -24.41 8.01 -9.95
C GLY A 28 -23.68 6.98 -10.80
N GLU A 29 -24.44 6.00 -11.29
CA GLU A 29 -23.97 4.99 -12.24
C GLU A 29 -23.56 5.67 -13.56
N GLU A 30 -22.28 5.71 -13.86
CA GLU A 30 -21.81 6.04 -15.22
C GLU A 30 -21.55 4.77 -16.02
N GLN A 31 -22.42 4.52 -16.98
CA GLN A 31 -22.20 3.56 -18.06
C GLN A 31 -21.14 4.13 -19.01
N HIS A 32 -19.92 3.63 -18.96
CA HIS A 32 -18.90 3.94 -19.97
C HIS A 32 -18.99 2.96 -21.11
N GLY A 33 -19.42 3.48 -22.26
CA GLY A 33 -19.36 2.80 -23.54
C GLY A 33 -17.89 2.54 -23.95
N ARG A 34 -17.55 1.28 -24.14
CA ARG A 34 -16.27 0.79 -24.63
C ARG A 34 -16.12 1.22 -26.11
N GLN A 35 -15.25 2.18 -26.40
CA GLN A 35 -14.67 2.34 -27.72
C GLN A 35 -13.37 1.55 -27.80
N GLU A 36 -13.38 0.45 -28.54
CA GLU A 36 -12.18 -0.28 -28.95
C GLU A 36 -11.34 0.64 -29.85
N ARG A 37 -10.21 1.11 -29.33
CA ARG A 37 -9.15 1.68 -30.18
C ARG A 37 -8.20 0.55 -30.55
N ALA A 38 -8.27 0.11 -31.81
CA ALA A 38 -7.24 -0.70 -32.41
C ALA A 38 -5.94 0.12 -32.46
N GLY A 39 -4.98 -0.26 -31.60
CA GLY A 39 -3.66 0.38 -31.50
C GLY A 39 -2.73 -0.10 -32.60
N THR A 40 -2.28 0.78 -33.47
CA THR A 40 -1.01 0.67 -34.19
C THR A 40 0.13 0.64 -33.18
N PRO A 41 1.21 -0.16 -33.40
CA PRO A 41 2.39 -0.13 -32.54
C PRO A 41 3.07 1.22 -32.72
N VAL A 42 2.91 2.09 -31.75
CA VAL A 42 3.72 3.30 -31.58
C VAL A 42 5.00 2.83 -30.88
N ASP A 43 6.15 3.29 -31.35
CA ASP A 43 7.40 3.30 -30.59
C ASP A 43 7.09 3.92 -29.23
N SER A 44 6.75 3.11 -28.22
CA SER A 44 6.34 3.63 -26.92
C SER A 44 7.61 4.02 -26.16
N ALA A 45 7.84 5.32 -26.04
CA ALA A 45 8.81 5.83 -25.06
C ALA A 45 8.54 5.14 -23.70
N ALA A 46 9.62 4.78 -22.99
CA ALA A 46 9.49 4.19 -21.66
C ALA A 46 8.64 5.08 -20.76
N MET A 47 7.73 4.49 -19.98
CA MET A 47 6.94 5.23 -18.99
C MET A 47 7.86 5.69 -17.86
N ASN A 48 7.83 6.99 -17.58
CA ASN A 48 8.65 7.61 -16.54
C ASN A 48 7.93 7.52 -15.19
N VAL A 49 8.50 6.79 -14.22
CA VAL A 49 7.87 6.48 -12.94
C VAL A 49 8.72 6.95 -11.76
N LEU A 50 8.19 7.85 -10.93
CA LEU A 50 8.81 8.21 -9.65
C LEU A 50 8.19 7.37 -8.54
N VAL A 51 9.03 6.65 -7.78
CA VAL A 51 8.58 5.81 -6.66
C VAL A 51 9.06 6.41 -5.34
N THR A 52 8.15 6.95 -4.54
CA THR A 52 8.48 7.43 -3.18
C THR A 52 8.53 6.27 -2.19
N GLY A 53 9.38 6.38 -1.16
CA GLY A 53 9.58 5.28 -0.22
C GLY A 53 10.26 4.07 -0.86
N ALA A 54 11.12 4.31 -1.84
CA ALA A 54 11.82 3.30 -2.64
C ALA A 54 12.71 2.36 -1.81
N SER A 55 13.24 2.81 -0.67
CA SER A 55 14.00 1.97 0.28
C SER A 55 13.12 1.09 1.18
N GLY A 56 11.79 1.31 1.19
CA GLY A 56 10.83 0.51 1.95
C GLY A 56 10.61 -0.89 1.35
N PHE A 57 9.93 -1.77 2.11
CA PHE A 57 9.70 -3.16 1.68
C PHE A 57 9.02 -3.26 0.31
N VAL A 58 7.83 -2.68 0.16
CA VAL A 58 7.09 -2.72 -1.12
C VAL A 58 7.74 -1.82 -2.17
N GLY A 59 8.23 -0.62 -1.76
CA GLY A 59 8.85 0.33 -2.69
C GLY A 59 10.07 -0.24 -3.40
N ARG A 60 10.97 -0.92 -2.66
CA ARG A 60 12.15 -1.55 -3.23
C ARG A 60 11.78 -2.67 -4.20
N ALA A 61 10.90 -3.57 -3.79
CA ALA A 61 10.45 -4.66 -4.65
C ALA A 61 9.77 -4.12 -5.93
N LEU A 62 9.02 -3.02 -5.82
CA LEU A 62 8.39 -2.39 -6.98
C LEU A 62 9.42 -1.73 -7.91
N VAL A 63 10.44 -1.06 -7.36
CA VAL A 63 11.54 -0.49 -8.16
C VAL A 63 12.26 -1.60 -8.93
N ASP A 64 12.53 -2.73 -8.26
CA ASP A 64 13.18 -3.89 -8.89
C ASP A 64 12.30 -4.49 -10.00
N GLU A 65 11.01 -4.68 -9.76
CA GLU A 65 10.04 -5.18 -10.73
C GLU A 65 9.94 -4.25 -11.96
N LEU A 66 9.78 -2.95 -11.75
CA LEU A 66 9.66 -1.99 -12.84
C LEU A 66 10.94 -1.85 -13.68
N ARG A 67 12.12 -2.10 -13.08
CA ARG A 67 13.42 -2.05 -13.81
C ARG A 67 13.74 -3.31 -14.58
N HIS A 68 13.28 -4.47 -14.12
CA HIS A 68 13.70 -5.77 -14.63
C HIS A 68 12.55 -6.62 -15.17
N GLY A 69 11.28 -6.16 -15.00
CA GLY A 69 10.09 -6.80 -15.55
C GLY A 69 9.93 -6.55 -17.05
N ASP A 70 8.84 -7.06 -17.60
CA ASP A 70 8.58 -7.03 -19.05
C ASP A 70 8.19 -5.62 -19.58
N GLY A 71 7.91 -4.66 -18.69
CA GLY A 71 7.52 -3.29 -19.06
C GLY A 71 8.72 -2.38 -19.36
N ALA A 72 8.51 -1.40 -20.25
CA ALA A 72 9.50 -0.35 -20.51
C ALA A 72 9.28 0.83 -19.54
N TYR A 73 10.09 0.89 -18.48
CA TYR A 73 10.01 1.95 -17.47
C TYR A 73 11.35 2.65 -17.26
N GLU A 74 11.31 3.99 -17.13
CA GLU A 74 12.39 4.77 -16.55
C GLU A 74 12.01 5.06 -15.09
N VAL A 75 12.76 4.49 -14.12
CA VAL A 75 12.37 4.48 -12.70
C VAL A 75 13.26 5.39 -11.89
N HIS A 76 12.66 6.38 -11.23
CA HIS A 76 13.27 7.34 -10.32
C HIS A 76 12.91 6.97 -8.87
N PRO A 77 13.79 6.30 -8.12
CA PRO A 77 13.55 6.02 -6.71
C PRO A 77 13.74 7.30 -5.90
N LEU A 78 12.80 7.57 -4.99
CA LEU A 78 12.89 8.66 -4.01
C LEU A 78 12.86 8.06 -2.61
N GLU A 79 13.95 8.24 -1.88
CA GLU A 79 14.17 7.65 -0.57
C GLU A 79 14.03 8.71 0.55
N ARG A 80 14.06 8.26 1.80
CA ARG A 80 13.99 9.16 2.95
C ARG A 80 15.24 10.06 3.09
N SER A 81 16.38 9.59 2.59
CA SER A 81 17.64 10.35 2.52
C SER A 81 17.54 11.60 1.64
N ASP A 82 16.64 11.58 0.65
CA ASP A 82 16.46 12.68 -0.31
C ASP A 82 15.59 13.82 0.23
N GLY A 83 14.93 13.60 1.38
CA GLY A 83 14.13 14.59 2.10
C GLY A 83 12.88 14.03 2.76
N ASP A 84 12.31 14.82 3.68
CA ASP A 84 11.04 14.50 4.31
C ASP A 84 9.87 15.00 3.42
N LEU A 85 9.12 14.08 2.84
CA LEU A 85 7.96 14.39 1.98
C LEU A 85 6.85 15.19 2.70
N ALA A 86 6.89 15.28 4.04
CA ALA A 86 6.00 16.13 4.82
C ALA A 86 6.54 17.58 4.98
N GLU A 87 7.61 17.93 4.28
CA GLU A 87 8.11 19.30 4.17
C GLU A 87 7.70 19.90 2.82
N GLU A 88 7.27 21.17 2.85
CA GLU A 88 6.89 21.91 1.65
C GLU A 88 8.07 21.97 0.66
N GLY A 89 7.79 21.74 -0.61
CA GLY A 89 8.76 21.82 -1.70
C GLY A 89 9.54 20.53 -1.98
N VAL A 90 9.68 19.59 -1.04
CA VAL A 90 10.47 18.35 -1.27
C VAL A 90 9.84 17.51 -2.38
N ALA A 91 8.55 17.19 -2.28
CA ALA A 91 7.84 16.44 -3.31
C ALA A 91 7.79 17.21 -4.65
N ASP A 92 7.60 18.52 -4.60
CA ASP A 92 7.52 19.38 -5.80
C ASP A 92 8.86 19.38 -6.55
N ALA A 93 9.98 19.57 -5.87
CA ALA A 93 11.32 19.55 -6.46
C ALA A 93 11.65 18.20 -7.12
N ALA A 94 11.38 17.09 -6.41
CA ALA A 94 11.65 15.75 -6.92
C ALA A 94 10.80 15.42 -8.17
N ILE A 95 9.52 15.80 -8.18
CA ILE A 95 8.63 15.58 -9.32
C ILE A 95 9.00 16.49 -10.50
N ALA A 96 9.37 17.75 -10.25
CA ALA A 96 9.85 18.68 -11.26
C ALA A 96 11.13 18.18 -11.96
N GLU A 97 12.06 17.59 -11.20
CA GLU A 97 13.31 17.02 -11.71
C GLU A 97 13.04 15.76 -12.54
N ALA A 98 12.33 14.78 -11.97
CA ALA A 98 12.07 13.49 -12.60
C ALA A 98 11.08 13.59 -13.77
N ARG A 99 10.17 14.56 -13.77
CA ARG A 99 9.09 14.73 -14.76
C ARG A 99 8.34 13.43 -15.07
N PRO A 100 7.83 12.73 -14.05
CA PRO A 100 7.25 11.42 -14.22
C PRO A 100 5.88 11.47 -14.89
N ASP A 101 5.53 10.43 -15.66
CA ASP A 101 4.17 10.16 -16.10
C ASP A 101 3.28 9.71 -14.94
N VAL A 102 3.90 8.98 -13.98
CA VAL A 102 3.23 8.43 -12.79
C VAL A 102 4.10 8.58 -11.56
N VAL A 103 3.52 9.09 -10.48
CA VAL A 103 4.10 9.04 -9.14
C VAL A 103 3.49 7.87 -8.38
N VAL A 104 4.30 6.87 -8.02
CA VAL A 104 3.88 5.79 -7.11
C VAL A 104 4.24 6.18 -5.69
N HIS A 105 3.22 6.51 -4.88
CA HIS A 105 3.42 6.93 -3.50
C HIS A 105 3.37 5.74 -2.55
N ALA A 106 4.54 5.12 -2.29
CA ALA A 106 4.71 4.01 -1.36
C ALA A 106 5.26 4.42 0.01
N ALA A 107 5.71 5.68 0.16
CA ALA A 107 6.19 6.19 1.44
C ALA A 107 5.05 6.25 2.46
N ALA A 108 5.22 5.57 3.58
CA ALA A 108 4.26 5.57 4.68
C ALA A 108 4.90 5.09 5.99
N ARG A 109 4.34 5.51 7.12
CA ARG A 109 4.52 4.84 8.41
C ARG A 109 3.53 3.68 8.48
N ILE A 110 4.02 2.47 8.74
CA ILE A 110 3.23 1.23 8.73
C ILE A 110 3.27 0.52 10.08
N GLY A 111 2.28 -0.36 10.31
CA GLY A 111 2.15 -1.18 11.52
C GLY A 111 1.25 -0.52 12.57
N VAL A 112 0.24 -1.26 13.06
CA VAL A 112 -0.78 -0.75 13.99
C VAL A 112 -0.14 -0.22 15.27
N VAL A 113 0.66 -1.05 15.96
CA VAL A 113 1.30 -0.68 17.22
C VAL A 113 2.18 0.58 17.06
N ARG A 114 3.03 0.59 16.05
CA ARG A 114 3.94 1.72 15.81
C ARG A 114 3.20 3.00 15.47
N CYS A 115 2.08 2.92 14.77
CA CYS A 115 1.27 4.09 14.45
C CYS A 115 0.56 4.64 15.68
N ASP A 116 0.10 3.77 16.59
CA ASP A 116 -0.55 4.15 17.83
C ASP A 116 0.44 4.76 18.85
N GLU A 117 1.68 4.26 18.89
CA GLU A 117 2.75 4.80 19.75
C GLU A 117 3.21 6.21 19.31
N GLU A 118 3.17 6.51 18.01
CA GLU A 118 3.61 7.79 17.46
C GLU A 118 2.56 8.42 16.54
N PRO A 119 1.41 8.87 17.08
CA PRO A 119 0.27 9.31 16.29
C PRO A 119 0.56 10.55 15.44
N GLU A 120 1.26 11.53 15.98
CA GLU A 120 1.63 12.76 15.24
C GLU A 120 2.51 12.44 14.03
N GLN A 121 3.52 11.60 14.23
CA GLN A 121 4.41 11.17 13.16
C GLN A 121 3.67 10.33 12.11
N THR A 122 2.67 9.56 12.54
CA THR A 122 1.81 8.78 11.65
C THR A 122 0.99 9.70 10.74
N LEU A 123 0.33 10.71 11.31
CA LEU A 123 -0.43 11.70 10.54
C LEU A 123 0.47 12.54 9.63
N ARG A 124 1.63 12.93 10.12
CA ARG A 124 2.63 13.65 9.32
C ARG A 124 3.06 12.83 8.11
N SER A 125 3.41 11.56 8.30
CA SER A 125 3.92 10.69 7.22
C SER A 125 2.83 10.21 6.27
N ASN A 126 1.62 9.88 6.78
CA ASN A 126 0.60 9.21 5.96
C ASN A 126 -0.45 10.17 5.38
N VAL A 127 -0.64 11.34 6.00
CA VAL A 127 -1.65 12.30 5.55
C VAL A 127 -1.01 13.55 4.98
N LEU A 128 -0.14 14.22 5.75
CA LEU A 128 0.49 15.46 5.27
C LEU A 128 1.42 15.20 4.08
N ALA A 129 2.32 14.22 4.16
CA ALA A 129 3.20 13.88 3.04
C ALA A 129 2.38 13.48 1.80
N THR A 130 1.33 12.65 1.96
CA THR A 130 0.43 12.29 0.84
C THR A 130 -0.24 13.51 0.23
N THR A 131 -0.65 14.50 1.06
CA THR A 131 -1.23 15.76 0.58
C THR A 131 -0.25 16.54 -0.29
N LEU A 132 1.00 16.67 0.14
CA LEU A 132 2.03 17.40 -0.59
C LEU A 132 2.42 16.69 -1.90
N VAL A 133 2.58 15.36 -1.86
CA VAL A 133 2.85 14.54 -3.05
C VAL A 133 1.69 14.64 -4.06
N ALA A 134 0.43 14.52 -3.61
CA ALA A 134 -0.73 14.60 -4.50
C ALA A 134 -0.87 15.97 -5.16
N ARG A 135 -0.63 17.06 -4.40
CA ARG A 135 -0.61 18.42 -4.93
C ARG A 135 0.48 18.62 -5.98
N ALA A 136 1.70 18.14 -5.68
CA ALA A 136 2.82 18.24 -6.59
C ALA A 136 2.59 17.40 -7.86
N ALA A 137 2.16 16.14 -7.74
CA ALA A 137 1.81 15.31 -8.90
C ALA A 137 0.78 15.99 -9.81
N SER A 138 -0.30 16.53 -9.23
CA SER A 138 -1.34 17.24 -9.98
C SER A 138 -0.80 18.52 -10.65
N ALA A 139 0.05 19.30 -9.96
CA ALA A 139 0.63 20.53 -10.50
C ALA A 139 1.53 20.28 -11.71
N HIS A 140 2.24 19.17 -11.72
CA HIS A 140 3.13 18.74 -12.81
C HIS A 140 2.46 17.83 -13.85
N GLY A 141 1.14 17.56 -13.71
CA GLY A 141 0.38 16.75 -14.68
C GLY A 141 0.65 15.25 -14.60
N ALA A 142 1.34 14.76 -13.56
CA ALA A 142 1.60 13.35 -13.34
C ALA A 142 0.37 12.64 -12.77
N ARG A 143 0.14 11.37 -13.18
CA ARG A 143 -0.83 10.48 -12.52
C ARG A 143 -0.33 10.13 -11.12
N LEU A 144 -1.24 9.79 -10.21
CA LEU A 144 -0.88 9.37 -8.85
C LEU A 144 -1.35 7.93 -8.59
N ALA A 145 -0.43 7.06 -8.23
CA ALA A 145 -0.69 5.72 -7.76
C ALA A 145 -0.39 5.66 -6.25
N TYR A 146 -1.44 5.55 -5.42
CA TYR A 146 -1.33 5.57 -3.97
C TYR A 146 -1.39 4.17 -3.38
N LEU A 147 -0.36 3.75 -2.64
CA LEU A 147 -0.37 2.47 -1.94
C LEU A 147 -1.11 2.60 -0.60
N SER A 148 -2.31 2.03 -0.55
CA SER A 148 -3.17 1.92 0.64
C SER A 148 -3.08 0.50 1.24
N THR A 149 -4.04 0.12 2.07
CA THR A 149 -4.11 -1.18 2.76
C THR A 149 -5.54 -1.71 2.75
N ALA A 150 -5.70 -3.03 2.74
CA ALA A 150 -6.99 -3.67 2.93
C ALA A 150 -7.56 -3.48 4.36
N ASP A 151 -6.73 -3.11 5.33
CA ASP A 151 -7.18 -2.83 6.71
C ASP A 151 -8.19 -1.67 6.80
N VAL A 152 -8.33 -0.88 5.73
CA VAL A 152 -9.36 0.19 5.68
C VAL A 152 -10.79 -0.34 5.67
N TYR A 153 -11.00 -1.59 5.25
CA TYR A 153 -12.36 -2.15 5.13
C TYR A 153 -13.00 -2.52 6.47
N GLY A 154 -12.23 -2.99 7.44
CA GLY A 154 -12.78 -3.70 8.59
C GLY A 154 -12.94 -5.20 8.33
N ASP A 155 -13.86 -5.87 9.04
CA ASP A 155 -14.12 -7.30 8.92
C ASP A 155 -15.12 -7.65 7.81
N GLY A 156 -15.13 -8.92 7.40
CA GLY A 156 -16.10 -9.51 6.49
C GLY A 156 -15.58 -9.71 5.07
N ASP A 157 -16.48 -10.16 4.19
CA ASP A 157 -16.22 -10.30 2.76
C ASP A 157 -16.32 -8.92 2.10
N VAL A 158 -15.23 -8.48 1.47
CA VAL A 158 -15.11 -7.11 0.96
C VAL A 158 -14.56 -7.07 -0.47
N ASP A 159 -15.01 -6.07 -1.20
CA ASP A 159 -14.52 -5.69 -2.53
C ASP A 159 -14.22 -4.18 -2.59
N GLU A 160 -13.82 -3.68 -3.75
CA GLU A 160 -13.48 -2.25 -3.93
C GLU A 160 -14.66 -1.30 -3.73
N LYS A 161 -15.91 -1.80 -3.77
CA LYS A 161 -17.15 -1.04 -3.56
C LYS A 161 -17.61 -1.05 -2.12
N THR A 162 -17.09 -1.96 -1.31
CA THR A 162 -17.47 -2.10 0.10
C THR A 162 -17.12 -0.82 0.88
N PRO A 163 -18.04 -0.27 1.68
CA PRO A 163 -17.76 0.85 2.54
C PRO A 163 -16.60 0.57 3.49
N VAL A 164 -15.72 1.54 3.67
CA VAL A 164 -14.57 1.40 4.57
C VAL A 164 -14.97 1.60 6.03
N ALA A 165 -14.34 0.85 6.94
CA ALA A 165 -14.55 0.90 8.39
C ALA A 165 -13.20 0.73 9.15
N PRO A 166 -12.26 1.69 9.02
CA PRO A 166 -10.92 1.56 9.59
C PRO A 166 -10.97 1.47 11.12
N ALA A 167 -10.38 0.43 11.70
CA ALA A 167 -10.44 0.12 13.14
C ALA A 167 -9.15 0.48 13.90
N SER A 168 -8.12 1.04 13.24
CA SER A 168 -6.85 1.45 13.84
C SER A 168 -6.40 2.80 13.29
N LEU A 169 -5.50 3.49 14.02
CA LEU A 169 -4.92 4.74 13.52
C LEU A 169 -4.15 4.53 12.20
N TYR A 170 -3.47 3.39 12.05
CA TYR A 170 -2.84 3.01 10.79
C TYR A 170 -3.84 2.99 9.63
N ALA A 171 -4.90 2.18 9.75
CA ALA A 171 -5.93 2.06 8.73
C ALA A 171 -6.63 3.40 8.44
N LEU A 172 -6.96 4.15 9.50
CA LEU A 172 -7.58 5.47 9.39
C LEU A 172 -6.67 6.46 8.66
N SER A 173 -5.38 6.49 8.98
CA SER A 173 -4.40 7.38 8.33
C SER A 173 -4.22 7.04 6.84
N LYS A 174 -4.25 5.75 6.48
CA LYS A 174 -4.19 5.29 5.08
C LYS A 174 -5.46 5.69 4.32
N TRP A 175 -6.63 5.54 4.95
CA TRP A 175 -7.88 6.00 4.35
C TRP A 175 -7.93 7.52 4.18
N TRP A 176 -7.47 8.31 5.16
CA TRP A 176 -7.33 9.75 4.98
C TRP A 176 -6.37 10.10 3.84
N GLY A 177 -5.28 9.33 3.69
CA GLY A 177 -4.40 9.42 2.52
C GLY A 177 -5.14 9.22 1.19
N GLU A 178 -6.03 8.21 1.10
CA GLU A 178 -6.89 8.04 -0.08
C GLU A 178 -7.79 9.28 -0.34
N GLN A 179 -8.35 9.88 0.72
CA GLN A 179 -9.24 11.04 0.58
C GLN A 179 -8.48 12.30 0.12
N VAL A 180 -7.29 12.56 0.68
CA VAL A 180 -6.50 13.73 0.23
C VAL A 180 -5.92 13.49 -1.17
N ALA A 181 -5.58 12.27 -1.53
CA ALA A 181 -5.19 11.92 -2.90
C ALA A 181 -6.34 12.21 -3.90
N ARG A 182 -7.57 11.79 -3.59
CA ARG A 182 -8.76 12.10 -4.42
C ARG A 182 -9.05 13.59 -4.52
N LEU A 183 -8.83 14.34 -3.43
CA LEU A 183 -9.08 15.78 -3.41
C LEU A 183 -8.10 16.56 -4.29
N TYR A 184 -6.83 16.19 -4.25
CA TYR A 184 -5.76 16.96 -4.88
C TYR A 184 -5.28 16.39 -6.23
N ALA A 185 -5.47 15.09 -6.48
CA ALA A 185 -5.17 14.45 -7.76
C ALA A 185 -6.40 13.69 -8.30
N PRO A 186 -7.52 14.38 -8.60
CA PRO A 186 -8.78 13.73 -8.97
C PRO A 186 -8.74 13.03 -10.33
N LYS A 187 -7.79 13.38 -11.18
CA LYS A 187 -7.58 12.76 -12.50
C LYS A 187 -6.32 11.90 -12.46
N GLY A 188 -6.41 10.71 -13.02
CA GLY A 188 -5.28 9.78 -13.06
C GLY A 188 -4.92 9.20 -11.69
N LEU A 189 -5.89 9.05 -10.76
CA LEU A 189 -5.66 8.44 -9.46
C LEU A 189 -5.95 6.94 -9.50
N THR A 190 -4.94 6.16 -9.12
CA THR A 190 -5.09 4.74 -8.81
C THR A 190 -4.77 4.51 -7.32
N VAL A 191 -5.62 3.80 -6.62
CA VAL A 191 -5.44 3.42 -5.21
C VAL A 191 -5.27 1.91 -5.13
N PHE A 192 -4.14 1.46 -4.58
CA PHE A 192 -3.87 0.04 -4.36
C PHE A 192 -4.09 -0.31 -2.88
N ARG A 193 -5.12 -1.09 -2.55
CA ARG A 193 -5.35 -1.64 -1.22
C ARG A 193 -4.65 -2.99 -1.12
N LEU A 194 -3.47 -2.99 -0.51
CA LEU A 194 -2.60 -4.16 -0.42
C LEU A 194 -3.09 -5.13 0.65
N VAL A 195 -3.06 -6.44 0.35
CA VAL A 195 -3.48 -7.52 1.24
C VAL A 195 -2.25 -8.25 1.78
N ASN A 196 -1.79 -7.88 2.98
CA ASN A 196 -0.72 -8.52 3.75
C ASN A 196 0.48 -8.98 2.89
N PRO A 197 1.18 -8.09 2.17
CA PRO A 197 2.34 -8.48 1.40
C PRO A 197 3.45 -9.00 2.31
N TYR A 198 4.12 -10.10 1.92
CA TYR A 198 5.24 -10.69 2.63
C TYR A 198 6.33 -11.18 1.66
N GLY A 199 7.55 -11.28 2.12
CA GLY A 199 8.68 -11.74 1.32
C GLY A 199 10.03 -11.23 1.82
N PRO A 200 11.12 -11.44 1.07
CA PRO A 200 12.44 -10.94 1.41
C PRO A 200 12.48 -9.42 1.55
N GLY A 201 13.30 -8.95 2.49
CA GLY A 201 13.48 -7.51 2.71
C GLY A 201 12.56 -6.89 3.76
N VAL A 202 11.68 -7.66 4.39
CA VAL A 202 11.05 -7.28 5.65
C VAL A 202 12.05 -7.53 6.78
N ASP A 203 12.25 -6.52 7.64
CA ASP A 203 13.04 -6.69 8.86
C ASP A 203 12.14 -7.25 9.98
N PRO A 204 12.31 -8.53 10.36
CA PRO A 204 11.49 -9.14 11.41
C PRO A 204 11.72 -8.50 12.79
N GLY A 205 12.92 -7.96 13.03
CA GLY A 205 13.32 -7.32 14.29
C GLY A 205 12.55 -6.05 14.62
N GLN A 206 11.86 -5.46 13.64
CA GLN A 206 11.04 -4.26 13.82
C GLN A 206 9.54 -4.59 13.97
N GLY A 207 9.16 -5.85 14.24
CA GLY A 207 7.76 -6.27 14.35
C GLY A 207 6.98 -6.16 13.03
N LYS A 208 7.66 -6.20 11.90
CA LYS A 208 7.05 -6.06 10.58
C LYS A 208 6.77 -7.43 9.97
N GLY A 209 5.48 -7.77 9.89
CA GLY A 209 4.97 -8.95 9.20
C GLY A 209 4.92 -10.22 10.07
N ALA A 210 3.74 -10.85 10.09
CA ALA A 210 3.53 -12.07 10.86
C ALA A 210 4.37 -13.24 10.32
N ILE A 211 4.38 -13.46 9.00
CA ILE A 211 5.10 -14.58 8.38
C ILE A 211 6.61 -14.54 8.63
N PRO A 212 7.34 -13.43 8.38
CA PRO A 212 8.76 -13.36 8.69
C PRO A 212 9.06 -13.61 10.16
N THR A 213 8.23 -13.09 11.07
CA THR A 213 8.37 -13.29 12.52
C THR A 213 8.18 -14.75 12.91
N MET A 214 7.13 -15.41 12.40
CA MET A 214 6.87 -16.84 12.67
C MET A 214 8.03 -17.73 12.19
N LEU A 215 8.55 -17.50 10.99
CA LEU A 215 9.69 -18.24 10.45
C LEU A 215 10.96 -18.03 11.29
N GLN A 216 11.24 -16.80 11.70
CA GLN A 216 12.41 -16.49 12.53
C GLN A 216 12.29 -17.12 13.92
N GLN A 217 11.10 -17.08 14.55
CA GLN A 217 10.84 -17.73 15.84
C GLN A 217 10.97 -19.25 15.72
N ALA A 218 10.45 -19.85 14.66
CA ALA A 218 10.60 -21.29 14.40
C ALA A 218 12.09 -21.69 14.25
N GLU A 219 12.88 -20.94 13.48
CA GLU A 219 14.32 -21.16 13.34
C GLU A 219 15.08 -21.08 14.66
N ARG A 220 14.70 -20.13 15.53
CA ARG A 220 15.32 -19.93 16.85
C ARG A 220 14.77 -20.84 17.93
N ARG A 221 13.79 -21.70 17.62
CA ARG A 221 13.08 -22.54 18.60
C ARG A 221 12.40 -21.69 19.71
N GLU A 222 11.91 -20.51 19.36
CA GLU A 222 11.21 -19.59 20.25
C GLU A 222 9.70 -19.81 20.16
N PRO A 223 8.92 -19.53 21.25
CA PRO A 223 7.47 -19.59 21.20
C PRO A 223 6.88 -18.68 20.12
N ILE A 224 5.90 -19.20 19.36
CA ILE A 224 5.20 -18.50 18.29
C ILE A 224 3.78 -18.18 18.73
N PRO A 225 3.48 -16.95 19.19
CA PRO A 225 2.12 -16.58 19.54
C PRO A 225 1.25 -16.46 18.29
N ALA A 226 0.15 -17.20 18.24
CA ALA A 226 -0.84 -17.16 17.18
C ALA A 226 -2.22 -16.79 17.75
N PHE A 227 -2.86 -15.76 17.19
CA PHE A 227 -4.15 -15.30 17.71
C PHE A 227 -5.25 -16.30 17.35
N ARG A 228 -5.99 -16.70 18.38
CA ARG A 228 -7.09 -17.66 18.28
C ARG A 228 -8.20 -17.11 17.38
N GLY A 229 -8.66 -17.93 16.43
CA GLY A 229 -9.78 -17.57 15.55
C GLY A 229 -9.47 -16.52 14.48
N GLU A 230 -8.24 -15.99 14.42
CA GLU A 230 -7.84 -15.12 13.32
C GLU A 230 -7.36 -15.95 12.11
N ALA A 231 -7.78 -15.52 10.92
CA ALA A 231 -7.30 -16.02 9.65
C ALA A 231 -6.93 -14.85 8.73
N ARG A 232 -5.91 -15.01 7.88
CA ARG A 232 -5.46 -13.97 6.96
C ARG A 232 -5.10 -14.55 5.60
N SER A 233 -5.34 -13.79 4.55
CA SER A 233 -4.71 -14.00 3.26
C SER A 233 -3.37 -13.27 3.24
N TRP A 234 -2.34 -13.91 2.69
CA TRP A 234 -1.03 -13.29 2.48
C TRP A 234 -0.68 -13.31 1.01
N THR A 235 0.03 -12.29 0.57
CA THR A 235 0.42 -12.15 -0.83
C THR A 235 1.94 -12.09 -0.93
N TRP A 236 2.52 -12.95 -1.76
CA TRP A 236 3.95 -12.88 -2.06
C TRP A 236 4.30 -11.52 -2.66
N ILE A 237 5.43 -10.95 -2.21
CA ILE A 237 5.82 -9.60 -2.63
C ILE A 237 5.99 -9.46 -4.15
N GLY A 238 6.53 -10.47 -4.83
CA GLY A 238 6.63 -10.48 -6.28
C GLY A 238 5.27 -10.42 -6.96
N ASP A 239 4.28 -11.17 -6.46
CA ASP A 239 2.91 -11.11 -6.98
C ASP A 239 2.26 -9.75 -6.73
N THR A 240 2.52 -9.15 -5.56
CA THR A 240 2.03 -7.81 -5.23
C THR A 240 2.54 -6.77 -6.23
N VAL A 241 3.85 -6.73 -6.48
CA VAL A 241 4.43 -5.70 -7.36
C VAL A 241 4.11 -5.92 -8.82
N ARG A 242 4.00 -7.18 -9.28
CA ARG A 242 3.49 -7.49 -10.63
C ARG A 242 2.05 -7.04 -10.82
N GLY A 243 1.18 -7.22 -9.80
CA GLY A 243 -0.18 -6.72 -9.83
C GLY A 243 -0.25 -5.19 -9.94
N ILE A 244 0.60 -4.48 -9.20
CA ILE A 244 0.74 -3.01 -9.31
C ILE A 244 1.23 -2.64 -10.72
N GLY A 245 2.30 -3.27 -11.21
CA GLY A 245 2.87 -3.03 -12.54
C GLY A 245 1.84 -3.18 -13.66
N LEU A 246 1.07 -4.29 -13.64
CA LEU A 246 0.01 -4.54 -14.62
C LEU A 246 -1.04 -3.42 -14.68
N VAL A 247 -1.49 -2.93 -13.52
CA VAL A 247 -2.49 -1.86 -13.45
C VAL A 247 -1.90 -0.53 -13.97
N LEU A 248 -0.63 -0.24 -13.67
CA LEU A 248 0.08 0.95 -14.17
C LEU A 248 0.24 0.90 -15.69
N GLU A 249 0.65 -0.24 -16.24
CA GLU A 249 0.81 -0.48 -17.68
C GLU A 249 -0.52 -0.29 -18.45
N ARG A 250 -1.62 -0.81 -17.88
CA ARG A 250 -2.95 -0.67 -18.47
C ARG A 250 -3.52 0.74 -18.34
N GLY A 251 -2.89 1.62 -17.57
CA GLY A 251 -3.36 2.97 -17.33
C GLY A 251 -4.69 3.05 -16.58
N GLU A 252 -5.01 2.02 -15.79
CA GLU A 252 -6.27 1.89 -15.06
C GLU A 252 -6.34 2.87 -13.89
N GLU A 253 -7.53 3.42 -13.64
CA GLU A 253 -7.81 4.34 -12.55
C GLU A 253 -8.80 3.75 -11.53
N GLY A 254 -8.85 4.37 -10.35
CA GLY A 254 -9.75 3.97 -9.26
C GLY A 254 -9.11 3.05 -8.25
N VAL A 255 -9.91 2.24 -7.53
CA VAL A 255 -9.43 1.39 -6.45
C VAL A 255 -9.19 -0.03 -6.94
N PHE A 256 -8.06 -0.62 -6.59
CA PHE A 256 -7.73 -2.03 -6.83
C PHE A 256 -7.28 -2.69 -5.54
N ASN A 257 -7.90 -3.81 -5.19
CA ASN A 257 -7.38 -4.71 -4.18
C ASN A 257 -6.25 -5.54 -4.80
N VAL A 258 -5.09 -5.57 -4.14
CA VAL A 258 -3.92 -6.35 -4.58
C VAL A 258 -3.60 -7.40 -3.53
N GLY A 259 -3.97 -8.63 -3.82
CA GLY A 259 -3.86 -9.76 -2.92
C GLY A 259 -3.78 -11.09 -3.68
N SER A 260 -3.43 -12.20 -3.03
CA SER A 260 -3.40 -13.53 -3.69
C SER A 260 -4.79 -13.95 -4.18
N GLY A 261 -5.84 -13.51 -3.49
CA GLY A 261 -7.20 -13.98 -3.72
C GLY A 261 -7.44 -15.40 -3.23
N ASP A 262 -6.52 -15.93 -2.42
CA ASP A 262 -6.67 -17.22 -1.76
C ASP A 262 -7.54 -17.10 -0.51
N GLU A 263 -8.10 -18.25 -0.09
CA GLU A 263 -8.80 -18.34 1.18
C GLU A 263 -7.89 -17.92 2.35
N PRO A 264 -8.43 -17.19 3.34
CA PRO A 264 -7.68 -16.86 4.54
C PRO A 264 -7.21 -18.11 5.28
N VAL A 265 -5.93 -18.14 5.66
CA VAL A 265 -5.31 -19.22 6.44
C VAL A 265 -5.29 -18.83 7.91
N ALA A 266 -5.69 -19.72 8.80
CA ALA A 266 -5.62 -19.50 10.26
C ALA A 266 -4.19 -19.17 10.68
N LEU A 267 -4.01 -18.20 11.58
CA LEU A 267 -2.68 -17.84 12.10
C LEU A 267 -1.97 -19.04 12.74
N THR A 268 -2.73 -19.91 13.43
CA THR A 268 -2.20 -21.15 14.01
C THR A 268 -1.69 -22.13 12.95
N ALA A 269 -2.39 -22.24 11.80
CA ALA A 269 -1.96 -23.07 10.68
C ALA A 269 -0.71 -22.51 10.02
N ALA A 270 -0.63 -21.19 9.81
CA ALA A 270 0.57 -20.54 9.29
C ALA A 270 1.78 -20.69 10.23
N ALA A 271 1.56 -20.62 11.55
CA ALA A 271 2.61 -20.83 12.55
C ALA A 271 3.11 -22.30 12.54
N ARG A 272 2.21 -23.28 12.43
CA ARG A 272 2.61 -24.70 12.28
C ARG A 272 3.38 -24.95 11.00
N LEU A 273 2.95 -24.36 9.88
CA LEU A 273 3.69 -24.43 8.62
C LEU A 273 5.11 -23.81 8.77
N ALA A 274 5.26 -22.72 9.53
CA ALA A 274 6.58 -22.18 9.83
C ALA A 274 7.45 -23.16 10.64
N CYS A 275 6.87 -23.86 11.63
CA CYS A 275 7.55 -24.93 12.36
C CYS A 275 7.97 -26.08 11.43
N GLU A 276 7.07 -26.57 10.60
CA GLU A 276 7.35 -27.64 9.63
C GLU A 276 8.52 -27.30 8.71
N LEU A 277 8.48 -26.12 8.07
CA LEU A 277 9.52 -25.65 7.16
C LEU A 277 10.88 -25.46 7.86
N ALA A 278 10.88 -25.03 9.12
CA ALA A 278 12.10 -24.87 9.92
C ALA A 278 12.55 -26.19 10.59
N GLY A 279 11.81 -27.29 10.45
CA GLY A 279 12.06 -28.53 11.18
C GLY A 279 11.95 -28.32 12.71
N ALA A 280 11.05 -27.44 13.16
CA ALA A 280 10.80 -27.10 14.54
C ALA A 280 9.57 -27.85 15.09
N PRO A 281 9.47 -28.09 16.41
CA PRO A 281 8.32 -28.77 16.97
C PRO A 281 7.08 -27.87 17.02
N ASP A 282 5.89 -28.43 16.75
CA ASP A 282 4.60 -27.74 16.75
C ASP A 282 4.22 -27.16 18.13
N GLU A 283 4.79 -27.70 19.20
CA GLU A 283 4.60 -27.21 20.56
C GLU A 283 5.12 -25.79 20.79
N LEU A 284 5.88 -25.22 19.85
CA LEU A 284 6.24 -23.80 19.87
C LEU A 284 5.05 -22.88 19.60
N VAL A 285 4.03 -23.36 18.88
CA VAL A 285 2.83 -22.58 18.58
C VAL A 285 2.00 -22.40 19.86
N ARG A 286 1.80 -21.15 20.26
CA ARG A 286 1.00 -20.77 21.43
C ARG A 286 -0.24 -20.01 20.97
N GLU A 287 -1.41 -20.60 21.18
CA GLU A 287 -2.66 -19.88 20.96
C GLU A 287 -2.85 -18.83 22.05
N VAL A 288 -3.03 -17.59 21.63
CA VAL A 288 -3.26 -16.43 22.51
C VAL A 288 -4.51 -15.69 22.06
N ASP A 289 -5.13 -14.95 22.96
CA ASP A 289 -6.27 -14.11 22.61
C ASP A 289 -5.83 -12.88 21.83
N ALA A 290 -6.60 -12.52 20.80
CA ALA A 290 -6.31 -11.34 19.98
C ALA A 290 -6.60 -10.06 20.76
N PRO A 291 -5.74 -9.01 20.64
CA PRO A 291 -6.08 -7.69 21.13
C PRO A 291 -7.34 -7.15 20.45
N PRO A 292 -8.14 -6.32 21.16
CA PRO A 292 -9.33 -5.70 20.55
C PRO A 292 -8.97 -4.79 19.38
N GLY A 293 -9.92 -4.61 18.45
CA GLY A 293 -9.76 -3.70 17.29
C GLY A 293 -8.96 -4.27 16.12
N ARG A 294 -8.64 -5.56 16.14
CA ARG A 294 -8.06 -6.24 14.97
C ARG A 294 -9.16 -6.62 13.99
N VAL A 295 -8.86 -6.48 12.70
CA VAL A 295 -9.76 -6.82 11.60
C VAL A 295 -9.09 -7.84 10.67
N THR A 296 -9.89 -8.72 10.08
CA THR A 296 -9.43 -9.78 9.18
C THR A 296 -10.34 -9.87 7.96
N PRO A 297 -10.30 -8.86 7.05
CA PRO A 297 -11.14 -8.87 5.87
C PRO A 297 -10.78 -10.03 4.94
N ARG A 298 -11.81 -10.64 4.36
CA ARG A 298 -11.67 -11.53 3.20
C ARG A 298 -11.84 -10.70 1.94
N VAL A 299 -10.74 -10.45 1.26
CA VAL A 299 -10.66 -9.42 0.22
C VAL A 299 -10.80 -10.04 -1.16
N SER A 300 -11.82 -9.63 -1.91
CA SER A 300 -11.96 -9.96 -3.33
C SER A 300 -10.92 -9.20 -4.17
N VAL A 301 -10.31 -9.91 -5.11
CA VAL A 301 -9.34 -9.36 -6.09
C VAL A 301 -9.84 -9.53 -7.54
N GLU A 302 -11.13 -9.71 -7.70
CA GLU A 302 -11.74 -10.02 -9.01
C GLU A 302 -11.53 -8.88 -10.02
N ARG A 303 -11.47 -7.63 -9.57
CA ARG A 303 -11.16 -6.50 -10.44
C ARG A 303 -9.76 -6.61 -11.03
N LEU A 304 -8.77 -7.00 -10.24
CA LEU A 304 -7.40 -7.22 -10.69
C LEU A 304 -7.31 -8.47 -11.59
N ARG A 305 -8.03 -9.56 -11.22
CA ARG A 305 -8.11 -10.78 -12.04
C ARG A 305 -8.71 -10.53 -13.41
N ALA A 306 -9.67 -9.62 -13.53
CA ALA A 306 -10.27 -9.24 -14.81
C ALA A 306 -9.26 -8.62 -15.79
N LEU A 307 -8.14 -8.08 -15.31
CA LEU A 307 -7.03 -7.59 -16.13
C LEU A 307 -6.07 -8.72 -16.57
N GLY A 308 -6.33 -9.97 -16.18
CA GLY A 308 -5.48 -11.12 -16.49
C GLY A 308 -4.47 -11.48 -15.40
N TRP A 309 -4.43 -10.75 -14.29
CA TRP A 309 -3.52 -11.04 -13.18
C TRP A 309 -3.88 -12.37 -12.46
N ARG A 310 -2.86 -13.06 -12.02
CA ARG A 310 -2.92 -14.26 -11.16
C ARG A 310 -1.75 -14.23 -10.18
N ALA A 311 -1.98 -14.69 -8.94
CA ALA A 311 -0.88 -14.98 -8.03
C ALA A 311 -0.19 -16.28 -8.47
N ASP A 312 1.13 -16.29 -8.51
CA ASP A 312 1.93 -17.44 -8.91
C ASP A 312 2.52 -18.19 -7.71
N VAL A 313 2.66 -17.51 -6.57
CA VAL A 313 3.34 -18.05 -5.39
C VAL A 313 2.34 -18.24 -4.25
N GLY A 314 1.97 -19.49 -3.97
CA GLY A 314 1.17 -19.84 -2.81
C GLY A 314 1.91 -19.66 -1.48
N LEU A 315 1.17 -19.68 -0.35
CA LEU A 315 1.71 -19.38 0.98
C LEU A 315 2.91 -20.29 1.35
N GLU A 316 2.78 -21.60 1.18
CA GLU A 316 3.84 -22.56 1.55
C GLU A 316 5.13 -22.30 0.77
N GLU A 317 5.04 -22.17 -0.54
CA GLU A 317 6.20 -21.90 -1.40
C GLU A 317 6.83 -20.54 -1.08
N GLY A 318 6.03 -19.51 -0.86
CA GLY A 318 6.54 -18.20 -0.47
C GLY A 318 7.23 -18.22 0.89
N MET A 319 6.70 -18.96 1.87
CA MET A 319 7.33 -19.13 3.18
C MET A 319 8.66 -19.90 3.06
N ARG A 320 8.74 -20.92 2.20
CA ARG A 320 9.99 -21.66 1.94
C ARG A 320 11.06 -20.75 1.35
N ARG A 321 10.73 -19.98 0.30
CA ARG A 321 11.66 -19.01 -0.32
C ARG A 321 12.12 -17.94 0.69
N LEU A 322 11.21 -17.45 1.52
CA LEU A 322 11.55 -16.46 2.54
C LEU A 322 12.50 -17.05 3.58
N LEU A 323 12.25 -18.28 4.05
CA LEU A 323 13.12 -18.96 5.00
C LEU A 323 14.54 -19.16 4.46
N GLU A 324 14.67 -19.58 3.21
CA GLU A 324 15.96 -19.69 2.52
C GLU A 324 16.70 -18.35 2.46
N SER A 325 15.99 -17.26 2.14
CA SER A 325 16.55 -15.91 2.14
C SER A 325 17.00 -15.46 3.53
N LEU A 326 16.25 -15.76 4.58
CA LEU A 326 16.62 -15.45 5.96
C LEU A 326 17.89 -16.21 6.40
N ARG A 327 18.01 -17.49 6.05
CA ARG A 327 19.20 -18.32 6.32
C ARG A 327 20.45 -17.78 5.61
N THR A 328 20.32 -17.39 4.34
CA THR A 328 21.42 -16.82 3.55
C THR A 328 21.90 -15.50 4.13
N ALA A 329 21.00 -14.63 4.57
CA ALA A 329 21.35 -13.35 5.18
C ALA A 329 22.11 -13.50 6.51
N VAL A 330 21.78 -14.52 7.32
CA VAL A 330 22.49 -14.82 8.58
C VAL A 330 23.91 -15.34 8.30
N THR A 331 24.11 -16.08 7.20
CA THR A 331 25.44 -16.64 6.86
C THR A 331 26.38 -15.58 6.28
N ALA A 332 25.84 -14.47 5.75
CA ALA A 332 26.60 -13.38 5.13
C ALA A 332 26.95 -12.23 6.10
N ALA A 333 26.41 -12.22 7.32
CA ALA A 333 26.65 -11.24 8.39
C ALA A 333 27.65 -11.73 9.43
#